data_3f07e3bed73e1a3fef234d77d52a1a97
#
_entry.id   3f07e3bed73e1a3fef234d77d52a1a97
#
_cell.length_a   1.000
_cell.length_b   1.000
_cell.length_c   1.000
_cell.angle_alpha   90.00
_cell.angle_beta   90.00
_cell.angle_gamma   90.00
#
_symmetry.space_group_name_H-M   'P 1'
#
loop_
_entity.id
_entity.type
_entity.pdbx_description
1 polymer ?
#
loop_
_entity_poly.entity_id
_entity_poly.type
_entity_poly.pdbx_seq_one_letter_code
_entity_poly.pdbx_strand_id
1 'polypeptide(L)'
;GGARCFILNAGADGGDEKKVGGAGRYIGTDNGPGTRTGLKAFEDVDDINIVCAPGQTDPAIQDAVLSHCENMRYRFAILDSPEVIEKGGVDKLPKPRDSKYGAYYFPWVEVYDPYKGNVYQPPSGFMAGIYARSDNERGVHKAPANELVRGALGLRYDITRGEQDIL
;
A
#
# COMPACT_ATOMS: atom_id res chain seq x y z
N GLY A 1 19.37 0.12 -12.56
CA GLY A 1 18.93 -0.73 -11.46
C GLY A 1 17.43 -0.92 -11.50
N GLY A 2 16.96 -2.18 -11.63
CA GLY A 2 15.53 -2.47 -11.64
C GLY A 2 14.93 -2.27 -10.26
N ALA A 3 13.74 -1.67 -10.19
CA ALA A 3 12.96 -1.62 -8.97
C ALA A 3 12.69 -3.05 -8.49
N ARG A 4 13.05 -3.36 -7.25
CA ARG A 4 12.72 -4.64 -6.62
C ARG A 4 11.49 -4.47 -5.77
N CYS A 5 10.44 -5.22 -6.08
CA CYS A 5 9.25 -5.31 -5.26
C CYS A 5 9.40 -6.49 -4.29
N PHE A 6 9.32 -6.22 -3.00
CA PHE A 6 9.32 -7.26 -1.97
C PHE A 6 7.91 -7.38 -1.42
N ILE A 7 7.34 -8.57 -1.53
CA ILE A 7 6.05 -8.90 -0.93
C ILE A 7 6.33 -9.53 0.43
N LEU A 8 5.77 -8.93 1.50
CA LEU A 8 5.76 -9.53 2.83
C LEU A 8 4.91 -10.80 2.80
N ASN A 9 5.57 -11.93 2.63
CA ASN A 9 4.97 -13.23 2.86
C ASN A 9 5.49 -13.76 4.20
N ALA A 10 4.64 -13.79 5.21
CA ALA A 10 4.99 -14.39 6.48
C ALA A 10 4.92 -15.91 6.36
N GLY A 11 5.94 -16.48 5.82
CA GLY A 11 6.29 -17.82 5.49
C GLY A 11 5.72 -19.02 6.24
N ALA A 12 4.42 -19.15 6.34
CA ALA A 12 3.78 -20.42 6.64
C ALA A 12 2.84 -20.75 5.48
N ASP A 13 3.02 -21.89 4.90
CA ASP A 13 2.32 -22.38 3.76
C ASP A 13 0.79 -22.32 3.95
N GLY A 14 0.10 -21.58 3.08
CA GLY A 14 -1.32 -21.72 2.86
C GLY A 14 -2.30 -21.17 3.90
N GLY A 15 -1.90 -20.36 4.86
CA GLY A 15 -2.81 -19.70 5.79
C GLY A 15 -3.19 -18.30 5.34
N ASP A 16 -4.47 -17.94 5.44
CA ASP A 16 -4.89 -16.54 5.35
C ASP A 16 -4.30 -15.79 6.53
N GLU A 17 -3.35 -14.90 6.29
CA GLU A 17 -2.65 -14.10 7.31
C GLU A 17 -3.60 -13.33 8.24
N LYS A 18 -4.76 -12.92 7.72
CA LYS A 18 -5.81 -12.28 8.52
C LYS A 18 -6.35 -13.18 9.63
N LYS A 19 -6.29 -14.50 9.43
CA LYS A 19 -6.80 -15.49 10.39
C LYS A 19 -5.76 -16.00 11.37
N VAL A 20 -4.48 -15.90 11.06
CA VAL A 20 -3.43 -16.66 11.77
C VAL A 20 -2.58 -15.81 12.70
N GLY A 21 -2.54 -14.49 12.58
CA GLY A 21 -1.63 -13.70 13.43
C GLY A 21 -1.91 -12.22 13.54
N GLY A 22 -2.92 -11.72 12.85
CA GLY A 22 -3.32 -10.32 12.94
C GLY A 22 -2.17 -9.34 12.63
N ALA A 23 -2.31 -8.11 13.13
CA ALA A 23 -1.36 -7.02 12.92
C ALA A 23 0.07 -7.36 13.38
N GLY A 24 0.23 -8.15 14.43
CA GLY A 24 1.53 -8.50 14.99
C GLY A 24 2.46 -9.22 14.02
N ARG A 25 1.92 -10.03 13.10
CA ARG A 25 2.73 -10.71 12.08
C ARG A 25 3.26 -9.75 11.02
N TYR A 26 2.44 -8.77 10.61
CA TYR A 26 2.86 -7.74 9.67
C TYR A 26 3.93 -6.84 10.28
N ILE A 27 3.72 -6.41 11.53
CA ILE A 27 4.66 -5.54 12.24
C ILE A 27 5.96 -6.27 12.52
N GLY A 28 5.86 -7.52 12.98
CA GLY A 28 7.00 -8.37 13.30
C GLY A 28 7.70 -8.01 14.59
N THR A 29 8.83 -8.67 14.83
CA THR A 29 9.64 -8.51 16.03
C THR A 29 11.09 -8.16 15.65
N ASP A 30 11.71 -7.33 16.49
CA ASP A 30 13.13 -7.02 16.39
C ASP A 30 13.93 -7.94 17.34
N ASN A 31 14.43 -9.03 16.77
CA ASN A 31 15.29 -9.99 17.49
C ASN A 31 16.78 -9.77 17.17
N GLY A 32 17.12 -8.60 16.64
CA GLY A 32 18.46 -8.25 16.19
C GLY A 32 18.68 -8.47 14.69
N PRO A 33 19.76 -7.92 14.12
CA PRO A 33 20.09 -8.02 12.70
C PRO A 33 20.09 -9.47 12.20
N GLY A 34 19.44 -9.70 11.06
CA GLY A 34 19.35 -11.02 10.42
C GLY A 34 18.32 -11.98 11.05
N THR A 35 17.71 -11.62 12.19
CA THR A 35 16.68 -12.42 12.86
C THR A 35 15.35 -11.69 13.06
N ARG A 36 15.24 -10.49 12.50
CA ARG A 36 14.03 -9.69 12.47
C ARG A 36 12.94 -10.34 11.63
N THR A 37 11.68 -10.13 12.01
CA THR A 37 10.51 -10.68 11.30
C THR A 37 9.56 -9.59 10.84
N GLY A 38 8.64 -9.93 9.92
CA GLY A 38 7.63 -8.99 9.41
C GLY A 38 8.27 -7.72 8.82
N LEU A 39 7.62 -6.58 9.06
CA LEU A 39 8.11 -5.27 8.61
C LEU A 39 9.50 -4.93 9.16
N LYS A 40 9.82 -5.39 10.38
CA LYS A 40 11.13 -5.18 10.99
C LYS A 40 12.29 -5.81 10.20
N ALA A 41 12.04 -6.93 9.50
CA ALA A 41 13.05 -7.54 8.64
C ALA A 41 13.51 -6.62 7.51
N PHE A 42 12.70 -5.65 7.09
CA PHE A 42 13.08 -4.68 6.09
C PHE A 42 14.13 -3.67 6.56
N GLU A 43 14.35 -3.55 7.87
CA GLU A 43 15.43 -2.71 8.41
C GLU A 43 16.82 -3.24 8.02
N ASP A 44 16.92 -4.54 7.72
CA ASP A 44 18.18 -5.18 7.28
C ASP A 44 18.41 -5.07 5.76
N VAL A 45 17.50 -4.42 5.01
CA VAL A 45 17.55 -4.33 3.55
C VAL A 45 17.63 -2.87 3.12
N ASP A 46 18.73 -2.46 2.49
CA ASP A 46 18.96 -1.05 2.14
C ASP A 46 18.25 -0.60 0.84
N ASP A 47 17.93 -1.52 -0.07
CA ASP A 47 17.44 -1.22 -1.42
C ASP A 47 15.95 -0.93 -1.51
N ILE A 48 15.23 -0.81 -0.38
CA ILE A 48 13.79 -0.59 -0.36
C ILE A 48 13.48 0.89 -0.43
N ASN A 49 12.69 1.30 -1.44
CA ASN A 49 12.23 2.68 -1.63
C ASN A 49 10.73 2.85 -1.36
N ILE A 50 9.93 1.82 -1.66
CA ILE A 50 8.47 1.85 -1.52
C ILE A 50 8.05 0.67 -0.64
N VAL A 51 7.18 0.95 0.33
CA VAL A 51 6.60 -0.06 1.22
C VAL A 51 5.08 0.01 1.15
N CYS A 52 4.45 -1.11 0.89
CA CYS A 52 3.00 -1.24 0.92
C CYS A 52 2.59 -2.59 1.52
N ALA A 53 1.40 -2.60 2.13
CA ALA A 53 0.74 -3.81 2.62
C ALA A 53 -0.64 -3.90 1.94
N PRO A 54 -0.73 -4.46 0.73
CA PRO A 54 -1.94 -4.41 -0.08
C PRO A 54 -3.16 -5.01 0.62
N GLY A 55 -4.25 -4.24 0.65
CA GLY A 55 -5.51 -4.64 1.27
C GLY A 55 -5.52 -4.64 2.80
N GLN A 56 -4.44 -4.23 3.46
CA GLN A 56 -4.40 -4.10 4.91
C GLN A 56 -4.85 -2.71 5.35
N THR A 57 -5.98 -2.66 6.03
CA THR A 57 -6.62 -1.43 6.50
C THR A 57 -6.61 -1.32 8.02
N ASP A 58 -5.97 -2.26 8.71
CA ASP A 58 -5.79 -2.20 10.16
C ASP A 58 -4.94 -0.97 10.52
N PRO A 59 -5.45 -0.06 11.36
CA PRO A 59 -4.73 1.14 11.76
C PRO A 59 -3.35 0.85 12.37
N ALA A 60 -3.20 -0.27 13.08
CA ALA A 60 -1.92 -0.64 13.68
C ALA A 60 -0.88 -1.01 12.61
N ILE A 61 -1.29 -1.70 11.54
CA ILE A 61 -0.40 -2.03 10.41
C ILE A 61 -0.03 -0.76 9.65
N GLN A 62 -1.00 0.09 9.34
CA GLN A 62 -0.76 1.32 8.59
C GLN A 62 0.14 2.29 9.36
N ASP A 63 -0.07 2.43 10.66
CA ASP A 63 0.80 3.25 11.52
C ASP A 63 2.23 2.68 11.60
N ALA A 64 2.37 1.36 11.69
CA ALA A 64 3.67 0.71 11.70
C ALA A 64 4.43 0.92 10.38
N VAL A 65 3.74 0.85 9.23
CA VAL A 65 4.35 1.10 7.91
C VAL A 65 4.81 2.55 7.79
N LEU A 66 3.99 3.51 8.22
CA LEU A 66 4.37 4.93 8.26
C LEU A 66 5.58 5.17 9.16
N SER A 67 5.55 4.63 10.39
CA SER A 67 6.65 4.78 11.35
C SER A 67 7.95 4.17 10.82
N HIS A 68 7.85 3.02 10.14
CA HIS A 68 9.01 2.40 9.49
C HIS A 68 9.62 3.31 8.42
N CYS A 69 8.79 3.89 7.54
CA CYS A 69 9.27 4.80 6.50
C CYS A 69 9.85 6.09 7.07
N GLU A 70 9.26 6.63 8.12
CA GLU A 70 9.77 7.82 8.84
C GLU A 70 11.15 7.55 9.48
N ASN A 71 11.31 6.39 10.11
CA ASN A 71 12.57 6.00 10.75
C ASN A 71 13.68 5.73 9.73
N MET A 72 13.34 5.07 8.63
CA MET A 72 14.29 4.74 7.56
C MET A 72 14.57 5.92 6.62
N ARG A 73 13.72 6.94 6.56
CA ARG A 73 13.81 8.23 5.84
C ARG A 73 13.83 8.18 4.31
N TYR A 74 14.36 7.14 3.70
CA TYR A 74 14.48 6.99 2.24
C TYR A 74 13.40 6.07 1.65
N ARG A 75 12.35 5.82 2.41
CA ARG A 75 11.23 4.95 2.04
C ARG A 75 9.93 5.72 2.06
N PHE A 76 9.02 5.32 1.17
CA PHE A 76 7.71 5.92 1.06
C PHE A 76 6.63 4.85 1.21
N ALA A 77 5.65 5.12 2.08
CA ALA A 77 4.53 4.24 2.35
C ALA A 77 3.39 4.50 1.38
N ILE A 78 2.82 3.44 0.80
CA ILE A 78 1.59 3.51 0.02
C ILE A 78 0.52 2.69 0.74
N LEU A 79 -0.52 3.37 1.21
CA LEU A 79 -1.57 2.81 2.06
C LEU A 79 -2.90 2.74 1.32
N ASP A 80 -3.68 1.71 1.61
CA ASP A 80 -4.97 1.46 1.00
C ASP A 80 -6.15 1.83 1.91
N SER A 81 -7.22 2.31 1.29
CA SER A 81 -8.54 2.43 1.90
C SER A 81 -9.20 1.05 2.06
N PRO A 82 -10.27 0.94 2.86
CA PRO A 82 -11.15 -0.20 2.80
C PRO A 82 -11.72 -0.41 1.38
N GLU A 83 -11.98 -1.67 1.03
CA GLU A 83 -12.55 -2.03 -0.26
C GLU A 83 -13.93 -1.44 -0.46
N VAL A 84 -14.79 -1.57 0.55
CA VAL A 84 -16.17 -1.12 0.51
C VAL A 84 -16.33 0.12 1.37
N ILE A 85 -16.89 1.17 0.76
CA ILE A 85 -17.24 2.41 1.42
C ILE A 85 -18.71 2.66 1.14
N GLU A 86 -19.46 3.00 2.17
CA GLU A 86 -20.86 3.36 2.03
C GLU A 86 -20.99 4.63 1.17
N LYS A 87 -22.07 4.70 0.39
CA LYS A 87 -22.37 5.88 -0.42
C LYS A 87 -22.47 7.12 0.49
N GLY A 88 -21.72 8.16 0.15
CA GLY A 88 -21.61 9.37 0.95
C GLY A 88 -20.74 9.21 2.20
N GLY A 89 -19.94 8.15 2.31
CA GLY A 89 -19.09 7.86 3.45
C GLY A 89 -17.63 8.25 3.29
N VAL A 90 -17.30 9.07 2.30
CA VAL A 90 -15.91 9.53 2.04
C VAL A 90 -15.35 10.32 3.22
N ASP A 91 -16.18 11.08 3.91
CA ASP A 91 -15.84 11.81 5.14
C ASP A 91 -15.52 10.89 6.33
N LYS A 92 -16.03 9.65 6.30
CA LYS A 92 -15.86 8.63 7.34
C LYS A 92 -14.74 7.63 7.05
N LEU A 93 -13.98 7.85 5.97
CA LEU A 93 -12.83 7.02 5.66
C LEU A 93 -11.86 6.98 6.84
N PRO A 94 -11.45 5.78 7.30
CA PRO A 94 -10.44 5.66 8.35
C PRO A 94 -9.08 6.07 7.80
N LYS A 95 -8.83 7.39 7.79
CA LYS A 95 -7.57 7.94 7.32
C LYS A 95 -6.46 7.65 8.34
N PRO A 96 -5.27 7.22 7.90
CA PRO A 96 -4.12 7.15 8.77
C PRO A 96 -3.70 8.56 9.20
N ARG A 97 -2.79 8.63 10.17
CA ARG A 97 -2.18 9.92 10.57
C ARG A 97 -1.44 10.57 9.41
N ASP A 98 -1.37 11.90 9.41
CA ASP A 98 -0.61 12.62 8.40
C ASP A 98 0.88 12.36 8.53
N SER A 99 1.51 12.10 7.39
CA SER A 99 2.96 11.92 7.29
C SER A 99 3.44 12.29 5.89
N LYS A 100 4.57 12.98 5.82
CA LYS A 100 5.24 13.25 4.54
C LYS A 100 5.89 12.00 3.92
N TYR A 101 5.95 10.90 4.65
CA TYR A 101 6.54 9.64 4.22
C TYR A 101 5.52 8.62 3.73
N GLY A 102 4.29 9.03 3.49
CA GLY A 102 3.27 8.13 2.98
C GLY A 102 2.13 8.83 2.26
N ALA A 103 1.42 8.07 1.45
CA ALA A 103 0.20 8.48 0.78
C ALA A 103 -0.88 7.41 0.94
N TYR A 104 -2.12 7.86 1.09
CA TYR A 104 -3.30 7.03 1.26
C TYR A 104 -4.14 7.10 -0.01
N TYR A 105 -4.47 5.96 -0.58
CA TYR A 105 -5.17 5.85 -1.85
C TYR A 105 -6.55 5.22 -1.71
N PHE A 106 -7.46 5.78 -2.49
CA PHE A 106 -8.86 5.44 -2.61
C PHE A 106 -9.34 5.83 -4.03
N PRO A 107 -10.30 5.13 -4.64
CA PRO A 107 -10.90 3.84 -4.25
C PRO A 107 -10.12 2.64 -4.79
N TRP A 108 -10.62 1.42 -4.51
CA TRP A 108 -10.11 0.19 -5.12
C TRP A 108 -10.37 0.16 -6.63
N VAL A 109 -9.51 -0.54 -7.35
CA VAL A 109 -9.48 -0.57 -8.80
C VAL A 109 -10.09 -1.86 -9.31
N GLU A 110 -10.97 -1.78 -10.32
CA GLU A 110 -11.50 -2.93 -11.03
C GLU A 110 -10.51 -3.41 -12.10
N VAL A 111 -10.22 -4.69 -12.10
CA VAL A 111 -9.32 -5.35 -13.07
C VAL A 111 -9.91 -6.68 -13.52
N TYR A 112 -9.46 -7.16 -14.66
CA TYR A 112 -9.81 -8.48 -15.17
C TYR A 112 -8.83 -9.52 -14.67
N ASP A 113 -9.35 -10.53 -13.99
CA ASP A 113 -8.63 -11.75 -13.61
C ASP A 113 -9.05 -12.90 -14.54
N PRO A 114 -8.11 -13.59 -15.22
CA PRO A 114 -8.47 -14.67 -16.15
C PRO A 114 -9.24 -15.85 -15.53
N TYR A 115 -9.12 -16.04 -14.23
CA TYR A 115 -9.77 -17.14 -13.51
C TYR A 115 -11.07 -16.74 -12.80
N LYS A 116 -11.17 -15.48 -12.38
CA LYS A 116 -12.28 -14.99 -11.55
C LYS A 116 -13.18 -13.99 -12.26
N GLY A 117 -12.79 -13.51 -13.46
CA GLY A 117 -13.45 -12.42 -14.13
C GLY A 117 -13.06 -11.07 -13.54
N ASN A 118 -13.98 -10.07 -13.59
CA ASN A 118 -13.72 -8.76 -13.02
C ASN A 118 -13.66 -8.83 -11.50
N VAL A 119 -12.58 -8.35 -10.92
CA VAL A 119 -12.34 -8.30 -9.48
C VAL A 119 -11.85 -6.91 -9.07
N TYR A 120 -12.03 -6.56 -7.80
CA TYR A 120 -11.48 -5.33 -7.22
C TYR A 120 -10.17 -5.63 -6.51
N GLN A 121 -9.17 -4.77 -6.75
CA GLN A 121 -7.84 -4.87 -6.16
C GLN A 121 -7.48 -3.57 -5.43
N PRO A 122 -6.73 -3.66 -4.32
CA PRO A 122 -6.25 -2.48 -3.62
C PRO A 122 -5.32 -1.65 -4.52
N PRO A 123 -5.42 -0.31 -4.47
CA PRO A 123 -4.68 0.56 -5.37
C PRO A 123 -3.17 0.60 -5.12
N SER A 124 -2.69 0.22 -3.93
CA SER A 124 -1.28 0.38 -3.54
C SER A 124 -0.29 -0.29 -4.50
N GLY A 125 -0.59 -1.49 -4.99
CA GLY A 125 0.28 -2.19 -5.96
C GLY A 125 0.39 -1.46 -7.29
N PHE A 126 -0.72 -0.93 -7.80
CA PHE A 126 -0.75 -0.12 -9.03
C PHE A 126 0.01 1.20 -8.84
N MET A 127 -0.19 1.86 -7.71
CA MET A 127 0.49 3.11 -7.39
C MET A 127 2.00 2.88 -7.22
N ALA A 128 2.42 1.81 -6.57
CA ALA A 128 3.84 1.44 -6.46
C ALA A 128 4.48 1.27 -7.85
N GLY A 129 3.77 0.62 -8.78
CA GLY A 129 4.22 0.49 -10.18
C GLY A 129 4.31 1.84 -10.91
N ILE A 130 3.37 2.76 -10.66
CA ILE A 130 3.40 4.11 -11.23
C ILE A 130 4.57 4.91 -10.67
N TYR A 131 4.79 4.88 -9.35
CA TYR A 131 5.94 5.55 -8.72
C TYR A 131 7.27 5.04 -9.29
N ALA A 132 7.44 3.72 -9.38
CA ALA A 132 8.64 3.11 -9.93
C ALA A 132 8.86 3.51 -11.41
N ARG A 133 7.80 3.56 -12.22
CA ARG A 133 7.88 4.00 -13.61
C ARG A 133 8.21 5.49 -13.72
N SER A 134 7.57 6.33 -12.92
CA SER A 134 7.83 7.78 -12.90
C SER A 134 9.27 8.08 -12.49
N ASP A 135 9.81 7.38 -11.50
CA ASP A 135 11.20 7.52 -11.07
C ASP A 135 12.18 7.13 -12.19
N ASN A 136 11.88 6.09 -12.95
CA ASN A 136 12.72 5.67 -14.06
C ASN A 136 12.66 6.60 -15.28
N GLU A 137 11.48 7.16 -15.58
CA GLU A 137 11.27 7.95 -16.79
C GLU A 137 11.53 9.46 -16.59
N ARG A 138 11.28 9.98 -15.39
CA ARG A 138 11.26 11.43 -15.11
C ARG A 138 12.14 11.87 -13.95
N GLY A 139 12.78 10.93 -13.24
CA GLY A 139 13.60 11.17 -12.04
C GLY A 139 12.79 11.27 -10.76
N VAL A 140 13.49 11.02 -9.63
CA VAL A 140 12.95 10.82 -8.27
C VAL A 140 12.24 12.07 -7.70
N HIS A 141 12.34 13.23 -8.36
CA HIS A 141 11.84 14.51 -7.83
C HIS A 141 10.44 14.89 -8.32
N LYS A 142 9.84 14.11 -9.21
CA LYS A 142 8.50 14.40 -9.74
C LYS A 142 7.46 13.52 -9.09
N ALA A 143 6.46 14.15 -8.46
CA ALA A 143 5.25 13.46 -8.06
C ALA A 143 4.58 12.82 -9.31
N PRO A 144 4.12 11.56 -9.24
CA PRO A 144 3.41 10.92 -10.34
C PRO A 144 2.05 11.60 -10.52
N ALA A 145 1.95 12.44 -11.54
CA ALA A 145 0.72 13.11 -11.91
C ALA A 145 0.37 12.78 -13.37
N ASN A 146 -0.92 12.63 -13.66
CA ASN A 146 -1.45 12.28 -15.00
C ASN A 146 -0.89 10.95 -15.56
N GLU A 147 -0.65 9.98 -14.69
CA GLU A 147 -0.18 8.65 -15.07
C GLU A 147 -1.35 7.68 -15.27
N LEU A 148 -1.23 6.81 -16.26
CA LEU A 148 -2.23 5.78 -16.52
C LEU A 148 -2.04 4.59 -15.58
N VAL A 149 -3.12 4.16 -14.94
CA VAL A 149 -3.18 2.87 -14.23
C VAL A 149 -3.43 1.77 -15.25
N ARG A 150 -2.37 1.08 -15.67
CA ARG A 150 -2.46 0.02 -16.66
C ARG A 150 -3.27 -1.16 -16.15
N GLY A 151 -4.19 -1.66 -16.98
CA GLY A 151 -5.06 -2.79 -16.65
C GLY A 151 -6.29 -2.44 -15.82
N ALA A 152 -6.47 -1.17 -15.44
CA ALA A 152 -7.67 -0.71 -14.76
C ALA A 152 -8.85 -0.66 -15.73
N LEU A 153 -9.97 -1.26 -15.34
CA LEU A 153 -11.25 -1.22 -16.08
C LEU A 153 -12.21 -0.18 -15.49
N GLY A 154 -12.10 0.10 -14.21
CA GLY A 154 -12.96 1.01 -13.46
C GLY A 154 -12.53 1.17 -12.02
N LEU A 155 -13.38 1.83 -11.26
CA LEU A 155 -13.20 2.06 -9.83
C LEU A 155 -14.36 1.44 -9.04
N ARG A 156 -14.06 0.96 -7.83
CA ARG A 156 -15.09 0.43 -6.91
C ARG A 156 -16.11 1.48 -6.49
N TYR A 157 -15.70 2.74 -6.47
CA TYR A 157 -16.50 3.85 -6.00
C TYR A 157 -16.34 5.04 -6.96
N ASP A 158 -17.45 5.57 -7.43
CA ASP A 158 -17.49 6.78 -8.26
C ASP A 158 -17.56 8.01 -7.34
N ILE A 159 -16.46 8.74 -7.27
CA ILE A 159 -16.36 9.94 -6.45
C ILE A 159 -17.14 11.08 -7.11
N THR A 160 -18.08 11.65 -6.40
CA THR A 160 -18.77 12.87 -6.83
C THR A 160 -17.89 14.10 -6.62
N ARG A 161 -18.18 15.19 -7.35
CA ARG A 161 -17.41 16.43 -7.24
C ARG A 161 -17.43 16.99 -5.80
N GLY A 162 -18.59 16.88 -5.12
CA GLY A 162 -18.70 17.33 -3.73
C GLY A 162 -17.89 16.48 -2.73
N GLU A 163 -17.73 15.19 -3.02
CA GLU A 163 -16.90 14.31 -2.19
C GLU A 163 -15.40 14.52 -2.45
N GLN A 164 -15.03 14.94 -3.65
CA GLN A 164 -13.65 15.28 -3.97
C GLN A 164 -13.18 16.53 -3.20
N ASP A 165 -14.08 17.46 -2.93
CA ASP A 165 -13.78 18.68 -2.19
C ASP A 165 -13.57 18.42 -0.67
N ILE A 166 -13.96 17.22 -0.18
CA ILE A 166 -13.82 16.79 1.22
C ILE A 166 -12.51 16.00 1.45
N LEU A 167 -11.95 15.41 0.40
CA LEU A 167 -10.74 14.59 0.44
C LEU A 167 -9.46 15.43 0.52
#